data_d6b370364faf0e5e62ef91bf36199477
#
_entry.id   d6b370364faf0e5e62ef91bf36199477
#
_cell.length_a   1.000
_cell.length_b   1.000
_cell.length_c   1.000
_cell.angle_alpha   90.00
_cell.angle_beta   90.00
_cell.angle_gamma   90.00
#
_symmetry.space_group_name_H-M   'P 1'
#
loop_
_entity.id
_entity.type
_entity.pdbx_description
1 polymer ?
#
loop_
_entity_poly.entity_id
_entity_poly.type
_entity_poly.pdbx_seq_one_letter_code
_entity_poly.pdbx_strand_id
1 'polypeptide(L)'
;NKLSFSAGIGIFDSKCPISEMARGTGLLESTAKDNPGKDSIAMFGIPSAESHASYTTASYGWEEFVQQVCGEKLTFCQRYLGYAGNEAVDRLPAGKGVLYRMLNLLNESRDNINLARFAYMLGRMEPPKDSPAYDSYAKVREKLYGWYQDKAARKQLMTALELIIYRIREKGE
;
A
#
# COMPACT_ATOMS: atom_id res chain seq x y z
N ASN A 1 -15.31 27.66 12.36
CA ASN A 1 -14.10 26.92 12.71
C ASN A 1 -14.32 25.46 12.33
N LYS A 2 -13.57 24.97 11.34
CA LYS A 2 -13.60 23.56 10.97
C LYS A 2 -12.69 22.80 11.96
N LEU A 3 -13.26 21.87 12.72
CA LEU A 3 -12.46 20.98 13.56
C LEU A 3 -11.62 20.09 12.66
N SER A 4 -10.32 20.01 12.91
CA SER A 4 -9.40 19.09 12.26
C SER A 4 -8.73 18.22 13.31
N PHE A 5 -8.34 17.01 12.94
CA PHE A 5 -7.58 16.12 13.81
C PHE A 5 -6.49 15.40 13.03
N SER A 6 -5.43 15.03 13.74
CA SER A 6 -4.36 14.21 13.19
C SER A 6 -4.28 12.89 13.93
N ALA A 7 -3.97 11.81 13.23
CA ALA A 7 -3.87 10.47 13.81
C ALA A 7 -2.56 9.78 13.43
N GLY A 8 -1.94 9.10 14.41
CA GLY A 8 -0.86 8.15 14.20
C GLY A 8 -1.36 6.72 14.41
N ILE A 9 -1.13 5.81 13.47
CA ILE A 9 -1.49 4.39 13.58
C ILE A 9 -0.24 3.54 13.48
N GLY A 10 0.17 2.96 14.61
CA GLY A 10 1.27 2.01 14.68
C GLY A 10 0.77 0.56 14.66
N ILE A 11 1.48 -0.31 13.95
CA ILE A 11 1.27 -1.76 13.99
C ILE A 11 2.53 -2.37 14.59
N PHE A 12 2.37 -3.13 15.67
CA PHE A 12 3.46 -3.67 16.47
C PHE A 12 3.34 -5.18 16.62
N ASP A 13 4.46 -5.84 16.86
CA ASP A 13 4.46 -7.22 17.28
C ASP A 13 3.80 -7.37 18.65
N SER A 14 3.15 -8.50 18.91
CA SER A 14 2.46 -8.81 20.17
C SER A 14 3.39 -8.80 21.39
N LYS A 15 4.69 -8.95 21.20
CA LYS A 15 5.73 -8.93 22.25
C LYS A 15 6.37 -7.55 22.42
N CYS A 16 5.96 -6.55 21.64
CA CYS A 16 6.51 -5.20 21.75
C CYS A 16 6.09 -4.56 23.11
N PRO A 17 7.03 -3.97 23.85
CA PRO A 17 6.70 -3.27 25.10
C PRO A 17 5.73 -2.11 24.87
N ILE A 18 4.76 -1.93 25.76
CA ILE A 18 3.74 -0.85 25.67
C ILE A 18 4.39 0.53 25.59
N SER A 19 5.50 0.76 26.30
CA SER A 19 6.26 2.02 26.23
C SER A 19 6.78 2.33 24.84
N GLU A 20 7.26 1.30 24.11
CA GLU A 20 7.72 1.44 22.73
C GLU A 20 6.55 1.65 21.77
N MET A 21 5.42 0.96 21.99
CA MET A 21 4.20 1.20 21.23
C MET A 21 3.73 2.65 21.37
N ALA A 22 3.68 3.17 22.61
CA ALA A 22 3.27 4.54 22.88
C ALA A 22 4.22 5.56 22.26
N ARG A 23 5.54 5.33 22.37
CA ARG A 23 6.56 6.20 21.77
C ARG A 23 6.44 6.21 20.24
N GLY A 24 6.33 5.02 19.62
CA GLY A 24 6.22 4.87 18.17
C GLY A 24 4.94 5.53 17.62
N THR A 25 3.81 5.33 18.29
CA THR A 25 2.54 5.95 17.89
C THR A 25 2.57 7.47 18.05
N GLY A 26 3.23 7.98 19.11
CA GLY A 26 3.44 9.42 19.28
C GLY A 26 4.31 10.05 18.18
N LEU A 27 5.32 9.34 17.69
CA LEU A 27 6.12 9.79 16.53
C LEU A 27 5.28 9.85 15.24
N LEU A 28 4.42 8.86 15.01
CA LEU A 28 3.49 8.87 13.88
C LEU A 28 2.49 10.02 13.98
N GLU A 29 1.94 10.27 15.16
CA GLU A 29 1.04 11.42 15.39
C GLU A 29 1.75 12.75 15.10
N SER A 30 2.99 12.91 15.55
CA SER A 30 3.81 14.09 15.24
C SER A 30 4.01 14.24 13.74
N THR A 31 4.35 13.15 13.03
CA THR A 31 4.49 13.14 11.58
C THR A 31 3.20 13.55 10.87
N ALA A 32 2.04 13.12 11.36
CA ALA A 32 0.76 13.55 10.82
C ALA A 32 0.52 15.06 11.06
N LYS A 33 0.91 15.58 12.22
CA LYS A 33 0.77 17.01 12.56
C LYS A 33 1.71 17.92 11.78
N ASP A 34 2.79 17.40 11.23
CA ASP A 34 3.74 18.16 10.39
C ASP A 34 3.17 18.45 8.99
N ASN A 35 2.10 17.77 8.58
CA ASN A 35 1.42 18.08 7.33
C ASN A 35 0.70 19.45 7.41
N PRO A 36 0.67 20.22 6.31
CA PRO A 36 -0.07 21.46 6.24
C PRO A 36 -1.54 21.27 6.65
N GLY A 37 -2.02 22.08 7.59
CA GLY A 37 -3.40 22.03 8.08
C GLY A 37 -3.66 21.02 9.18
N LYS A 38 -2.72 20.15 9.53
CA LYS A 38 -2.82 19.15 10.62
C LYS A 38 -4.04 18.22 10.54
N ASP A 39 -4.69 18.14 9.40
CA ASP A 39 -5.86 17.31 9.11
C ASP A 39 -5.39 16.04 8.39
N SER A 40 -4.68 15.15 9.13
CA SER A 40 -3.82 14.14 8.49
C SER A 40 -3.75 12.85 9.27
N ILE A 41 -3.34 11.80 8.57
CA ILE A 41 -3.04 10.48 9.12
C ILE A 41 -1.61 10.07 8.76
N ALA A 42 -0.89 9.46 9.72
CA ALA A 42 0.37 8.78 9.46
C ALA A 42 0.30 7.34 9.96
N MET A 43 0.87 6.41 9.18
CA MET A 43 0.82 4.97 9.47
C MET A 43 2.05 4.23 8.97
N PHE A 44 2.18 2.99 9.43
CA PHE A 44 3.26 2.04 9.14
C PHE A 44 4.62 2.48 9.70
N GLY A 45 5.70 2.46 8.94
CA GLY A 45 7.06 2.62 9.39
C GLY A 45 7.25 3.68 10.47
N ILE A 46 7.66 3.25 11.68
CA ILE A 46 7.94 4.18 12.77
C ILE A 46 9.24 4.91 12.46
N PRO A 47 9.26 6.26 12.47
CA PRO A 47 10.48 7.01 12.29
C PRO A 47 11.46 6.68 13.43
N SER A 48 12.50 5.89 13.17
CA SER A 48 13.59 5.66 14.10
C SER A 48 14.93 5.82 13.39
N ALA A 49 15.89 6.44 14.04
CA ALA A 49 17.23 6.60 13.52
C ALA A 49 17.98 5.27 13.30
N GLU A 50 17.49 4.18 13.90
CA GLU A 50 18.13 2.86 13.90
C GLU A 50 17.35 1.81 13.10
N SER A 51 16.13 2.11 12.64
CA SER A 51 15.38 1.10 11.89
C SER A 51 15.86 1.05 10.44
N HIS A 52 16.57 -0.01 10.11
CA HIS A 52 16.66 -0.51 8.74
C HIS A 52 15.30 -1.02 8.23
N ALA A 53 14.20 -0.60 8.87
CA ALA A 53 12.86 -0.98 8.47
C ALA A 53 12.56 -0.40 7.10
N SER A 54 12.40 -1.29 6.16
CA SER A 54 12.15 -1.10 4.73
C SER A 54 10.85 -0.32 4.42
N TYR A 55 10.13 0.14 5.43
CA TYR A 55 8.83 0.78 5.26
C TYR A 55 8.92 2.26 5.61
N THR A 56 8.80 3.09 4.61
CA THR A 56 8.66 4.54 4.78
C THR A 56 7.34 4.86 5.47
N THR A 57 7.37 5.74 6.46
CA THR A 57 6.15 6.26 7.08
C THR A 57 5.22 6.84 6.01
N ALA A 58 4.01 6.31 5.94
CA ALA A 58 2.97 6.80 5.06
C ALA A 58 2.23 7.94 5.78
N SER A 59 2.27 9.16 5.23
CA SER A 59 1.58 10.32 5.78
C SER A 59 0.80 11.04 4.68
N TYR A 60 -0.50 11.32 4.95
CA TYR A 60 -1.47 11.87 4.02
C TYR A 60 -2.46 12.79 4.73
N GLY A 61 -2.98 13.82 4.03
CA GLY A 61 -4.21 14.47 4.45
C GLY A 61 -5.39 13.47 4.42
N TRP A 62 -6.40 13.66 5.27
CA TRP A 62 -7.55 12.73 5.33
C TRP A 62 -8.28 12.59 4.01
N GLU A 63 -8.46 13.69 3.27
CA GLU A 63 -9.11 13.64 1.96
C GLU A 63 -8.31 12.77 0.96
N GLU A 64 -7.00 12.97 0.89
CA GLU A 64 -6.11 12.17 0.05
C GLU A 64 -6.14 10.69 0.46
N PHE A 65 -6.08 10.41 1.76
CA PHE A 65 -6.11 9.04 2.25
C PHE A 65 -7.42 8.33 1.90
N VAL A 66 -8.56 8.97 2.16
CA VAL A 66 -9.88 8.37 1.90
C VAL A 66 -10.14 8.20 0.41
N GLN A 67 -9.84 9.23 -0.41
CA GLN A 67 -10.18 9.20 -1.83
C GLN A 67 -9.13 8.45 -2.67
N GLN A 68 -7.84 8.77 -2.47
CA GLN A 68 -6.78 8.24 -3.33
C GLN A 68 -6.23 6.90 -2.84
N VAL A 69 -5.96 6.75 -1.54
CA VAL A 69 -5.42 5.49 -1.01
C VAL A 69 -6.53 4.45 -0.90
N CYS A 70 -7.60 4.74 -0.15
CA CYS A 70 -8.67 3.77 0.10
C CYS A 70 -9.64 3.66 -1.08
N GLY A 71 -10.16 4.78 -1.58
CA GLY A 71 -11.18 4.81 -2.63
C GLY A 71 -10.67 4.33 -3.98
N GLU A 72 -9.45 4.70 -4.36
CA GLU A 72 -8.90 4.32 -5.66
C GLU A 72 -7.98 3.09 -5.56
N LYS A 73 -6.83 3.19 -4.87
CA LYS A 73 -5.77 2.16 -4.94
C LYS A 73 -6.18 0.88 -4.20
N LEU A 74 -6.68 1.01 -2.96
CA LEU A 74 -7.08 -0.13 -2.17
C LEU A 74 -8.25 -0.88 -2.81
N THR A 75 -9.30 -0.16 -3.22
CA THR A 75 -10.47 -0.75 -3.89
C THR A 75 -10.07 -1.44 -5.19
N PHE A 76 -9.21 -0.81 -6.00
CA PHE A 76 -8.69 -1.40 -7.23
C PHE A 76 -7.89 -2.69 -6.97
N CYS A 77 -6.95 -2.65 -6.04
CA CYS A 77 -6.15 -3.83 -5.70
C CYS A 77 -7.00 -4.96 -5.11
N GLN A 78 -7.98 -4.65 -4.26
CA GLN A 78 -8.91 -5.64 -3.73
C GLN A 78 -9.72 -6.31 -4.82
N ARG A 79 -10.22 -5.55 -5.78
CA ARG A 79 -11.00 -6.09 -6.90
C ARG A 79 -10.16 -7.00 -7.79
N TYR A 80 -9.04 -6.51 -8.29
CA TYR A 80 -8.28 -7.19 -9.36
C TYR A 80 -7.20 -8.15 -8.83
N LEU A 81 -6.64 -7.91 -7.65
CA LEU A 81 -5.63 -8.78 -7.04
C LEU A 81 -6.22 -9.77 -6.01
N GLY A 82 -7.51 -9.68 -5.75
CA GLY A 82 -8.31 -10.78 -5.22
C GLY A 82 -8.27 -11.03 -3.72
N TYR A 83 -8.26 -9.99 -2.89
CA TYR A 83 -8.28 -10.16 -1.43
C TYR A 83 -9.52 -9.55 -0.74
N ALA A 84 -10.59 -9.27 -1.49
CA ALA A 84 -11.81 -8.68 -0.94
C ALA A 84 -12.86 -9.69 -0.43
N GLY A 85 -12.57 -10.99 -0.51
CA GLY A 85 -13.58 -12.01 -0.20
C GLY A 85 -14.70 -12.14 -1.24
N ASN A 86 -14.64 -11.39 -2.33
CA ASN A 86 -15.51 -11.50 -3.48
C ASN A 86 -14.82 -12.31 -4.57
N GLU A 87 -15.49 -13.33 -5.08
CA GLU A 87 -15.08 -14.06 -6.28
C GLU A 87 -15.33 -13.19 -7.53
N ALA A 88 -14.52 -12.14 -7.69
CA ALA A 88 -14.58 -11.35 -8.92
C ALA A 88 -14.11 -12.21 -10.08
N VAL A 89 -14.94 -12.39 -11.08
CA VAL A 89 -14.68 -13.20 -12.28
C VAL A 89 -13.51 -12.68 -13.10
N ASP A 90 -13.24 -11.38 -13.01
CA ASP A 90 -12.16 -10.65 -13.70
C ASP A 90 -10.85 -10.50 -12.88
N ARG A 91 -10.69 -11.34 -11.85
CA ARG A 91 -9.54 -11.32 -10.96
C ARG A 91 -8.28 -11.88 -11.63
N LEU A 92 -7.15 -11.17 -11.46
CA LEU A 92 -5.84 -11.67 -11.89
C LEU A 92 -5.32 -12.78 -10.94
N PRO A 93 -4.53 -13.72 -11.46
CA PRO A 93 -3.94 -14.79 -10.65
C PRO A 93 -2.79 -14.26 -9.80
N ALA A 94 -3.10 -13.46 -8.77
CA ALA A 94 -2.14 -12.87 -7.85
C ALA A 94 -2.18 -13.60 -6.50
N GLY A 95 -1.16 -14.40 -6.20
CA GLY A 95 -0.95 -14.98 -4.88
C GLY A 95 -0.30 -13.98 -3.89
N LYS A 96 -0.28 -14.33 -2.58
CA LYS A 96 0.38 -13.50 -1.54
C LYS A 96 1.80 -13.07 -1.94
N GLY A 97 2.59 -13.95 -2.53
CA GLY A 97 3.96 -13.67 -2.98
C GLY A 97 4.06 -12.54 -4.03
N VAL A 98 3.04 -12.36 -4.86
CA VAL A 98 3.00 -11.26 -5.85
C VAL A 98 2.85 -9.92 -5.15
N LEU A 99 2.00 -9.81 -4.11
CA LEU A 99 1.82 -8.58 -3.34
C LEU A 99 3.11 -8.13 -2.65
N TYR A 100 3.80 -9.07 -1.99
CA TYR A 100 5.09 -8.78 -1.35
C TYR A 100 6.16 -8.36 -2.36
N ARG A 101 6.23 -9.05 -3.50
CA ARG A 101 7.18 -8.67 -4.58
C ARG A 101 6.86 -7.30 -5.15
N MET A 102 5.58 -7.00 -5.36
CA MET A 102 5.12 -5.69 -5.82
C MET A 102 5.52 -4.60 -4.84
N LEU A 103 5.26 -4.80 -3.54
CA LEU A 103 5.63 -3.86 -2.50
C LEU A 103 7.15 -3.61 -2.45
N ASN A 104 7.96 -4.66 -2.53
CA ASN A 104 9.42 -4.53 -2.56
C ASN A 104 9.89 -3.70 -3.76
N LEU A 105 9.38 -3.99 -4.96
CA LEU A 105 9.74 -3.25 -6.19
C LEU A 105 9.29 -1.78 -6.15
N LEU A 106 8.18 -1.49 -5.47
CA LEU A 106 7.72 -0.11 -5.25
C LEU A 106 8.59 0.63 -4.24
N ASN A 107 9.17 -0.07 -3.25
CA ASN A 107 10.01 0.52 -2.22
C ASN A 107 11.47 0.75 -2.68
N GLU A 108 11.96 -0.03 -3.64
CA GLU A 108 13.30 0.10 -4.19
C GLU A 108 13.51 1.40 -4.98
N SER A 109 14.78 1.74 -5.24
CA SER A 109 15.13 2.94 -5.99
C SER A 109 14.51 2.97 -7.40
N ARG A 110 14.23 4.18 -7.91
CA ARG A 110 13.70 4.41 -9.26
C ARG A 110 14.79 4.27 -10.34
N ASP A 111 15.44 3.15 -10.42
CA ASP A 111 16.32 2.88 -11.55
C ASP A 111 15.58 2.16 -12.69
N ASN A 112 16.17 2.17 -13.86
CA ASN A 112 15.60 1.52 -15.05
C ASN A 112 15.48 0.00 -14.86
N ILE A 113 16.31 -0.58 -14.00
CA ILE A 113 16.31 -2.02 -13.70
C ILE A 113 15.04 -2.39 -12.91
N ASN A 114 14.70 -1.61 -11.90
CA ASN A 114 13.50 -1.87 -11.09
C ASN A 114 12.22 -1.59 -11.86
N LEU A 115 12.21 -0.59 -12.73
CA LEU A 115 11.11 -0.38 -13.67
C LEU A 115 10.91 -1.59 -14.60
N ALA A 116 12.00 -2.13 -15.15
CA ALA A 116 11.94 -3.31 -16.01
C ALA A 116 11.48 -4.56 -15.25
N ARG A 117 11.95 -4.74 -14.00
CA ARG A 117 11.50 -5.83 -13.12
C ARG A 117 10.01 -5.73 -12.78
N PHE A 118 9.52 -4.52 -12.54
CA PHE A 118 8.10 -4.27 -12.27
C PHE A 118 7.25 -4.59 -13.52
N ALA A 119 7.66 -4.09 -14.70
CA ALA A 119 7.00 -4.39 -15.96
C ALA A 119 7.00 -5.90 -16.28
N TYR A 120 8.14 -6.59 -16.04
CA TYR A 120 8.24 -8.04 -16.21
C TYR A 120 7.32 -8.79 -15.25
N MET A 121 7.27 -8.38 -13.97
CA MET A 121 6.36 -8.97 -13.00
C MET A 121 4.89 -8.84 -13.43
N LEU A 122 4.49 -7.65 -13.91
CA LEU A 122 3.15 -7.43 -14.45
C LEU A 122 2.88 -8.32 -15.66
N GLY A 123 3.86 -8.46 -16.59
CA GLY A 123 3.73 -9.36 -17.74
C GLY A 123 3.50 -10.81 -17.36
N ARG A 124 4.13 -11.27 -16.28
CA ARG A 124 3.91 -12.65 -15.77
C ARG A 124 2.56 -12.88 -15.10
N MET A 125 1.80 -11.84 -14.83
CA MET A 125 0.43 -11.93 -14.32
C MET A 125 -0.62 -12.03 -15.44
N GLU A 126 -0.19 -12.09 -16.71
CA GLU A 126 -1.11 -12.23 -17.84
C GLU A 126 -1.89 -13.54 -17.73
N PRO A 127 -3.23 -13.47 -17.64
CA PRO A 127 -4.05 -14.65 -17.56
C PRO A 127 -4.15 -15.33 -18.94
N PRO A 128 -4.57 -16.62 -19.01
CA PRO A 128 -4.88 -17.27 -20.26
C PRO A 128 -5.92 -16.48 -21.09
N LYS A 129 -5.79 -16.54 -22.43
CA LYS A 129 -6.65 -15.77 -23.35
C LYS A 129 -8.14 -16.11 -23.26
N ASP A 130 -8.47 -17.30 -22.82
CA ASP A 130 -9.82 -17.81 -22.58
C ASP A 130 -10.37 -17.44 -21.17
N SER A 131 -9.55 -16.80 -20.35
CA SER A 131 -9.96 -16.36 -19.03
C SER A 131 -10.77 -15.06 -19.06
N PRO A 132 -11.86 -14.94 -18.29
CA PRO A 132 -12.60 -13.68 -18.14
C PRO A 132 -11.73 -12.50 -17.64
N ALA A 133 -10.62 -12.78 -16.96
CA ALA A 133 -9.68 -11.77 -16.50
C ALA A 133 -8.82 -11.17 -17.62
N TYR A 134 -8.78 -11.80 -18.84
CA TYR A 134 -7.92 -11.36 -19.92
C TYR A 134 -8.27 -9.95 -20.43
N ASP A 135 -9.55 -9.66 -20.56
CA ASP A 135 -10.04 -8.35 -21.03
C ASP A 135 -9.71 -7.21 -20.04
N SER A 136 -9.69 -7.54 -18.75
CA SER A 136 -9.35 -6.58 -17.70
C SER A 136 -7.83 -6.41 -17.51
N TYR A 137 -7.03 -7.39 -17.91
CA TYR A 137 -5.59 -7.42 -17.63
C TYR A 137 -4.85 -6.23 -18.23
N ALA A 138 -5.11 -5.89 -19.49
CA ALA A 138 -4.43 -4.77 -20.15
C ALA A 138 -4.63 -3.46 -19.39
N LYS A 139 -5.87 -3.18 -18.97
CA LYS A 139 -6.24 -2.01 -18.18
C LYS A 139 -5.57 -2.02 -16.79
N VAL A 140 -5.53 -3.18 -16.13
CA VAL A 140 -4.91 -3.33 -14.82
C VAL A 140 -3.40 -3.10 -14.91
N ARG A 141 -2.75 -3.69 -15.91
CA ARG A 141 -1.32 -3.53 -16.16
C ARG A 141 -0.96 -2.07 -16.42
N GLU A 142 -1.70 -1.40 -17.31
CA GLU A 142 -1.49 0.01 -17.64
C GLU A 142 -1.62 0.91 -16.39
N LYS A 143 -2.66 0.69 -15.60
CA LYS A 143 -2.92 1.50 -14.40
C LYS A 143 -1.86 1.29 -13.32
N LEU A 144 -1.47 0.05 -13.03
CA LEU A 144 -0.40 -0.25 -12.07
C LEU A 144 0.96 0.30 -12.53
N TYR A 145 1.26 0.21 -13.83
CA TYR A 145 2.47 0.77 -14.39
C TYR A 145 2.49 2.30 -14.32
N GLY A 146 1.38 2.96 -14.63
CA GLY A 146 1.24 4.42 -14.48
C GLY A 146 1.43 4.87 -13.02
N TRP A 147 0.85 4.16 -12.06
CA TRP A 147 1.06 4.46 -10.63
C TRP A 147 2.51 4.21 -10.17
N TYR A 148 3.21 3.25 -10.76
CA TYR A 148 4.63 3.05 -10.47
C TYR A 148 5.46 4.27 -10.90
N GLN A 149 5.14 4.90 -12.02
CA GLN A 149 5.89 6.05 -12.56
C GLN A 149 5.63 7.34 -11.79
N ASP A 150 4.43 7.55 -11.30
CA ASP A 150 4.10 8.73 -10.50
C ASP A 150 4.50 8.56 -9.03
N LYS A 151 5.24 9.53 -8.48
CA LYS A 151 5.80 9.45 -7.12
C LYS A 151 4.71 9.39 -6.04
N ALA A 152 3.65 10.20 -6.19
CA ALA A 152 2.56 10.27 -5.21
C ALA A 152 1.68 9.01 -5.30
N ALA A 153 1.27 8.62 -6.51
CA ALA A 153 0.48 7.42 -6.74
C ALA A 153 1.22 6.15 -6.31
N ARG A 154 2.53 6.08 -6.52
CA ARG A 154 3.38 4.98 -6.05
C ARG A 154 3.36 4.83 -4.54
N LYS A 155 3.53 5.94 -3.79
CA LYS A 155 3.44 5.94 -2.32
C LYS A 155 2.06 5.49 -1.85
N GLN A 156 1.00 6.00 -2.47
CA GLN A 156 -0.39 5.62 -2.18
C GLN A 156 -0.65 4.13 -2.47
N LEU A 157 -0.12 3.60 -3.58
CA LEU A 157 -0.22 2.18 -3.94
C LEU A 157 0.52 1.30 -2.92
N MET A 158 1.72 1.70 -2.47
CA MET A 158 2.44 0.99 -1.40
C MET A 158 1.59 0.87 -0.15
N THR A 159 1.02 1.96 0.33
CA THR A 159 0.14 1.98 1.51
C THR A 159 -1.09 1.08 1.33
N ALA A 160 -1.71 1.11 0.15
CA ALA A 160 -2.85 0.24 -0.16
C ALA A 160 -2.48 -1.25 -0.12
N LEU A 161 -1.30 -1.61 -0.65
CA LEU A 161 -0.79 -2.99 -0.60
C LEU A 161 -0.44 -3.42 0.82
N GLU A 162 0.15 -2.55 1.64
CA GLU A 162 0.42 -2.81 3.05
C GLU A 162 -0.88 -3.09 3.81
N LEU A 163 -1.93 -2.29 3.62
CA LEU A 163 -3.25 -2.52 4.22
C LEU A 163 -3.83 -3.89 3.84
N ILE A 164 -3.68 -4.31 2.57
CA ILE A 164 -4.12 -5.64 2.12
C ILE A 164 -3.30 -6.74 2.79
N ILE A 165 -1.97 -6.59 2.83
CA ILE A 165 -1.06 -7.58 3.42
C ILE A 165 -1.38 -7.78 4.91
N TYR A 166 -1.58 -6.72 5.67
CA TYR A 166 -1.98 -6.84 7.08
C TYR A 166 -3.32 -7.55 7.25
N ARG A 167 -4.32 -7.20 6.45
CA ARG A 167 -5.63 -7.86 6.48
C ARG A 167 -5.58 -9.35 6.13
N ILE A 168 -4.63 -9.78 5.29
CA ILE A 168 -4.47 -11.18 4.91
C ILE A 168 -3.77 -11.98 6.03
N ARG A 169 -2.86 -11.35 6.78
CA ARG A 169 -2.18 -12.00 7.91
C ARG A 169 -3.15 -12.43 8.99
N GLU A 170 -4.15 -11.62 9.30
CA GLU A 170 -5.18 -11.93 10.31
C GLU A 170 -6.09 -13.11 9.93
N LYS A 171 -6.21 -13.42 8.63
CA LYS A 171 -7.05 -14.53 8.13
C LYS A 171 -6.29 -15.84 7.92
N GLY A 172 -5.04 -15.90 8.28
CA GLY A 172 -4.14 -17.02 7.98
C GLY A 172 -3.81 -17.92 9.16
N GLU A 173 -4.69 -17.96 10.21
CA GLU A 173 -4.71 -18.99 11.25
C GLU A 173 -5.68 -20.12 10.90
#